data_e34db72b98e1e4bc0aaec74302ec4416
#
_entry.id   e34db72b98e1e4bc0aaec74302ec4416
#
_cell.length_a   1.000
_cell.length_b   1.000
_cell.length_c   1.000
_cell.angle_alpha   90.00
_cell.angle_beta   90.00
_cell.angle_gamma   90.00
#
_symmetry.space_group_name_H-M   'P 1'
#
loop_
_entity.id
_entity.type
_entity.pdbx_description
1 polymer ?
#
loop_
_entity_poly.entity_id
_entity_poly.type
_entity_poly.pdbx_seq_one_letter_code
_entity_poly.pdbx_strand_id
1 'polypeptide(L)'
;KHYNKKANNFKEYSDMNMRYLRISGILQRKGRGMIIVPAKHILAEKLAKSTSNEEPIMVQYKRLCEGAELPTDNMDTAKALLNDLIKQMKGRQILFNINDLPLNTAAEINIARRRLENILSQTDEIQYAKEQCNQWQEIADYMELLIKGGGKRTYDDDNVIEVPKDETPAYLEWILWRASLAIDHMVNKPYEVRGFKLDSDFLPVSAAGGGKGDLYCEFNDFTILTEVTMSTSSRQEAMEGEPVRRHVSD
;
A
#
# COMPACT_ATOMS: atom_id res chain seq x y z
N LYS A 1 -13.00 33.50 -11.25
CA LYS A 1 -13.27 32.64 -10.06
C LYS A 1 -13.89 31.31 -10.44
N HIS A 2 -14.91 31.24 -11.32
CA HIS A 2 -15.60 29.97 -11.67
C HIS A 2 -14.70 28.98 -12.44
N TYR A 3 -13.84 29.46 -13.35
CA TYR A 3 -12.91 28.63 -14.10
C TYR A 3 -11.86 27.98 -13.18
N ASN A 4 -11.29 28.73 -12.25
CA ASN A 4 -10.31 28.21 -11.30
C ASN A 4 -10.93 27.15 -10.37
N LYS A 5 -12.20 27.34 -9.95
CA LYS A 5 -12.91 26.31 -9.16
C LYS A 5 -13.09 25.01 -9.92
N LYS A 6 -13.47 25.07 -11.21
CA LYS A 6 -13.58 23.86 -12.05
C LYS A 6 -12.23 23.18 -12.25
N ALA A 7 -11.17 23.93 -12.52
CA ALA A 7 -9.82 23.38 -12.68
C ALA A 7 -9.33 22.67 -11.41
N ASN A 8 -9.58 23.26 -10.22
CA ASN A 8 -9.26 22.62 -8.96
C ASN A 8 -10.06 21.33 -8.73
N ASN A 9 -11.36 21.33 -9.01
CA ASN A 9 -12.19 20.13 -8.90
C ASN A 9 -11.67 19.00 -9.81
N PHE A 10 -11.26 19.31 -11.05
CA PHE A 10 -10.67 18.30 -11.95
C PHE A 10 -9.37 17.73 -11.39
N LYS A 11 -8.53 18.58 -10.78
CA LYS A 11 -7.30 18.14 -10.12
C LYS A 11 -7.61 17.19 -8.96
N GLU A 12 -8.56 17.54 -8.11
CA GLU A 12 -9.00 16.71 -6.98
C GLU A 12 -9.56 15.35 -7.43
N TYR A 13 -10.41 15.33 -8.47
CA TYR A 13 -10.94 14.08 -9.04
C TYR A 13 -9.83 13.23 -9.68
N SER A 14 -8.88 13.86 -10.38
CA SER A 14 -7.74 13.14 -10.95
C SER A 14 -6.89 12.49 -9.85
N ASP A 15 -6.58 13.23 -8.79
CA ASP A 15 -5.81 12.72 -7.66
C ASP A 15 -6.55 11.56 -6.96
N MET A 16 -7.85 11.72 -6.71
CA MET A 16 -8.68 10.67 -6.12
C MET A 16 -8.68 9.39 -6.99
N ASN A 17 -8.86 9.52 -8.30
CA ASN A 17 -8.83 8.38 -9.22
C ASN A 17 -7.46 7.68 -9.20
N MET A 18 -6.36 8.43 -9.16
CA MET A 18 -5.02 7.86 -9.06
C MET A 18 -4.80 7.10 -7.75
N ARG A 19 -5.34 7.60 -6.64
CA ARG A 19 -5.31 6.88 -5.35
C ARG A 19 -6.10 5.57 -5.41
N TYR A 20 -7.30 5.57 -5.97
CA TYR A 20 -8.09 4.33 -6.15
C TYR A 20 -7.36 3.30 -7.02
N LEU A 21 -6.73 3.74 -8.11
CA LEU A 21 -5.93 2.87 -8.97
C LEU A 21 -4.73 2.26 -8.22
N ARG A 22 -4.06 3.01 -7.36
CA ARG A 22 -2.97 2.50 -6.50
C ARG A 22 -3.49 1.51 -5.45
N ILE A 23 -4.63 1.81 -4.81
CA ILE A 23 -5.25 0.93 -3.79
C ILE A 23 -5.63 -0.43 -4.39
N SER A 24 -5.92 -0.51 -5.70
CA SER A 24 -6.18 -1.79 -6.38
C SER A 24 -4.99 -2.76 -6.34
N GLY A 25 -3.78 -2.26 -6.10
CA GLY A 25 -2.54 -3.03 -6.13
C GLY A 25 -2.12 -3.50 -7.53
N ILE A 26 -2.81 -3.04 -8.59
CA ILE A 26 -2.47 -3.34 -9.99
C ILE A 26 -1.54 -2.27 -10.55
N LEU A 27 -1.73 -1.04 -10.12
CA LEU A 27 -0.96 0.12 -10.55
C LEU A 27 -0.17 0.71 -9.38
N GLN A 28 1.05 1.16 -9.67
CA GLN A 28 1.86 1.91 -8.71
C GLN A 28 2.38 3.20 -9.34
N ARG A 29 2.74 4.16 -8.50
CA ARG A 29 3.34 5.42 -8.96
C ARG A 29 4.79 5.18 -9.38
N LYS A 30 5.20 5.79 -10.51
CA LYS A 30 6.60 5.87 -10.89
C LYS A 30 6.89 7.26 -11.46
N GLY A 31 7.63 8.04 -10.71
CA GLY A 31 7.86 9.45 -11.03
C GLY A 31 6.55 10.23 -11.14
N ARG A 32 6.28 10.84 -12.31
CA ARG A 32 5.04 11.60 -12.58
C ARG A 32 3.92 10.74 -13.17
N GLY A 33 4.15 9.46 -13.40
CA GLY A 33 3.21 8.55 -14.04
C GLY A 33 2.81 7.37 -13.16
N MET A 34 2.11 6.45 -13.80
CA MET A 34 1.71 5.17 -13.23
C MET A 34 2.25 4.05 -14.09
N ILE A 35 2.67 2.97 -13.46
CA ILE A 35 3.04 1.72 -14.13
C ILE A 35 2.20 0.56 -13.59
N ILE A 36 2.06 -0.48 -14.40
CA ILE A 36 1.50 -1.74 -13.92
C ILE A 36 2.54 -2.42 -13.03
N VAL A 37 2.12 -2.85 -11.85
CA VAL A 37 2.96 -3.65 -10.95
C VAL A 37 3.44 -4.90 -11.69
N PRO A 38 4.75 -5.16 -11.81
CA PRO A 38 5.26 -6.27 -12.63
C PRO A 38 4.62 -7.63 -12.31
N ALA A 39 4.42 -7.93 -11.03
CA ALA A 39 3.77 -9.15 -10.60
C ALA A 39 2.26 -9.24 -10.95
N LYS A 40 1.63 -8.14 -11.35
CA LYS A 40 0.21 -8.05 -11.72
C LYS A 40 -0.03 -7.93 -13.23
N HIS A 41 1.00 -8.04 -14.04
CA HIS A 41 0.92 -7.81 -15.48
C HIS A 41 -0.12 -8.70 -16.18
N ILE A 42 -0.16 -10.00 -15.85
CA ILE A 42 -1.11 -10.96 -16.41
C ILE A 42 -2.55 -10.59 -16.00
N LEU A 43 -2.77 -10.21 -14.75
CA LEU A 43 -4.07 -9.76 -14.28
C LEU A 43 -4.53 -8.48 -15.01
N ALA A 44 -3.64 -7.51 -15.13
CA ALA A 44 -3.92 -6.26 -15.85
C ALA A 44 -4.28 -6.51 -17.32
N GLU A 45 -3.55 -7.41 -18.01
CA GLU A 45 -3.83 -7.80 -19.38
C GLU A 45 -5.22 -8.44 -19.51
N LYS A 46 -5.58 -9.35 -18.60
CA LYS A 46 -6.89 -9.99 -18.59
C LYS A 46 -8.01 -9.00 -18.33
N LEU A 47 -7.83 -8.06 -17.40
CA LEU A 47 -8.77 -6.97 -17.15
C LEU A 47 -8.95 -6.09 -18.38
N ALA A 48 -7.87 -5.67 -19.03
CA ALA A 48 -7.93 -4.85 -20.22
C ALA A 48 -8.68 -5.54 -21.40
N LYS A 49 -8.51 -6.86 -21.54
CA LYS A 49 -9.21 -7.65 -22.57
C LYS A 49 -10.68 -7.90 -22.23
N SER A 50 -11.09 -7.83 -20.97
CA SER A 50 -12.48 -8.04 -20.55
C SER A 50 -13.34 -6.78 -20.67
N THR A 51 -12.76 -5.62 -20.88
CA THR A 51 -13.45 -4.34 -21.04
C THR A 51 -13.59 -4.01 -22.52
N SER A 52 -14.82 -3.77 -22.98
CA SER A 52 -15.09 -3.23 -24.32
C SER A 52 -15.22 -1.70 -24.23
N ASN A 53 -14.37 -0.99 -24.97
CA ASN A 53 -14.48 0.47 -25.10
C ASN A 53 -15.66 0.90 -26.00
N GLU A 54 -16.36 -0.06 -26.62
CA GLU A 54 -17.47 0.17 -27.55
C GLU A 54 -18.83 0.27 -26.84
N GLU A 55 -18.92 -0.14 -25.59
CA GLU A 55 -20.17 -0.04 -24.83
C GLU A 55 -20.41 1.38 -24.31
N PRO A 56 -21.66 1.90 -24.43
CA PRO A 56 -22.03 3.17 -23.83
C PRO A 56 -21.76 3.17 -22.30
N ILE A 57 -21.22 4.29 -21.80
CA ILE A 57 -20.86 4.47 -20.38
C ILE A 57 -21.98 4.07 -19.41
N MET A 58 -23.24 4.38 -19.75
CA MET A 58 -24.38 4.02 -18.90
C MET A 58 -24.65 2.51 -18.82
N VAL A 59 -24.33 1.75 -19.87
CA VAL A 59 -24.41 0.29 -19.88
C VAL A 59 -23.31 -0.31 -19.01
N GLN A 60 -22.09 0.20 -19.13
CA GLN A 60 -20.97 -0.21 -18.27
C GLN A 60 -21.26 0.09 -16.80
N TYR A 61 -21.77 1.29 -16.50
CA TYR A 61 -22.17 1.69 -15.15
C TYR A 61 -23.23 0.76 -14.56
N LYS A 62 -24.29 0.46 -15.33
CA LYS A 62 -25.36 -0.45 -14.90
C LYS A 62 -24.79 -1.83 -14.60
N ARG A 63 -23.94 -2.38 -15.47
CA ARG A 63 -23.27 -3.67 -15.27
C ARG A 63 -22.43 -3.68 -13.98
N LEU A 64 -21.66 -2.62 -13.71
CA LEU A 64 -20.89 -2.50 -12.48
C LEU A 64 -21.77 -2.50 -11.24
N CYS A 65 -22.91 -1.82 -11.28
CA CYS A 65 -23.86 -1.78 -10.17
C CYS A 65 -24.59 -3.13 -9.94
N GLU A 66 -24.75 -3.92 -10.98
CA GLU A 66 -25.38 -5.24 -10.95
C GLU A 66 -24.41 -6.36 -10.57
N GLY A 67 -23.14 -6.05 -10.31
CA GLY A 67 -22.10 -7.02 -9.97
C GLY A 67 -21.47 -7.65 -11.22
N ALA A 68 -20.75 -6.85 -12.00
CA ALA A 68 -20.04 -7.33 -13.19
C ALA A 68 -19.07 -8.47 -12.84
N GLU A 69 -19.10 -9.53 -13.65
CA GLU A 69 -18.12 -10.61 -13.55
C GLU A 69 -16.71 -10.08 -13.78
N LEU A 70 -15.80 -10.43 -12.88
CA LEU A 70 -14.39 -10.14 -13.04
C LEU A 70 -13.71 -11.25 -13.85
N PRO A 71 -12.65 -10.98 -14.60
CA PRO A 71 -11.88 -12.03 -15.29
C PRO A 71 -11.40 -13.13 -14.34
N THR A 72 -11.22 -12.79 -13.07
CA THR A 72 -10.84 -13.74 -12.02
C THR A 72 -11.96 -14.68 -11.59
N ASP A 73 -13.23 -14.43 -11.99
CA ASP A 73 -14.36 -15.32 -11.72
C ASP A 73 -14.39 -16.49 -12.73
N ASN A 74 -13.63 -16.37 -13.82
CA ASN A 74 -13.41 -17.47 -14.74
C ASN A 74 -12.36 -18.44 -14.18
N MET A 75 -12.70 -19.75 -14.17
CA MET A 75 -11.87 -20.80 -13.60
C MET A 75 -10.49 -20.91 -14.24
N ASP A 76 -10.40 -20.81 -15.56
CA ASP A 76 -9.12 -20.95 -16.27
C ASP A 76 -8.21 -19.76 -16.02
N THR A 77 -8.78 -18.56 -15.95
CA THR A 77 -8.05 -17.33 -15.59
C THR A 77 -7.56 -17.40 -14.14
N ALA A 78 -8.41 -17.81 -13.21
CA ALA A 78 -8.04 -17.97 -11.80
C ALA A 78 -6.88 -18.97 -11.63
N LYS A 79 -6.95 -20.12 -12.30
CA LYS A 79 -5.87 -21.15 -12.33
C LYS A 79 -4.58 -20.61 -12.94
N ALA A 80 -4.67 -19.87 -14.05
CA ALA A 80 -3.49 -19.30 -14.70
C ALA A 80 -2.76 -18.32 -13.77
N LEU A 81 -3.49 -17.43 -13.09
CA LEU A 81 -2.93 -16.48 -12.14
C LEU A 81 -2.32 -17.17 -10.90
N LEU A 82 -2.98 -18.19 -10.37
CA LEU A 82 -2.44 -18.97 -9.26
C LEU A 82 -1.14 -19.70 -9.65
N ASN A 83 -1.11 -20.33 -10.82
CA ASN A 83 0.06 -21.06 -11.31
C ASN A 83 1.25 -20.11 -11.56
N ASP A 84 1.01 -18.92 -12.09
CA ASP A 84 2.05 -17.92 -12.26
C ASP A 84 2.65 -17.49 -10.92
N LEU A 85 1.80 -17.21 -9.92
CA LEU A 85 2.24 -16.89 -8.57
C LEU A 85 3.05 -18.00 -7.92
N ILE A 86 2.60 -19.25 -8.04
CA ILE A 86 3.34 -20.43 -7.57
C ILE A 86 4.71 -20.51 -8.23
N LYS A 87 4.80 -20.27 -9.53
CA LYS A 87 6.07 -20.25 -10.26
C LYS A 87 7.01 -19.17 -9.73
N GLN A 88 6.50 -17.96 -9.49
CA GLN A 88 7.28 -16.86 -8.91
C GLN A 88 7.81 -17.22 -7.52
N MET A 89 6.96 -17.75 -6.63
CA MET A 89 7.35 -18.14 -5.27
C MET A 89 8.39 -19.26 -5.28
N LYS A 90 8.24 -20.28 -6.14
CA LYS A 90 9.23 -21.36 -6.31
C LYS A 90 10.57 -20.82 -6.83
N GLY A 91 10.55 -19.93 -7.81
CA GLY A 91 11.76 -19.28 -8.35
C GLY A 91 12.52 -18.46 -7.31
N ARG A 92 11.83 -17.96 -6.29
CA ARG A 92 12.39 -17.21 -5.15
C ARG A 92 12.66 -18.09 -3.92
N GLN A 93 12.43 -19.39 -3.99
CA GLN A 93 12.59 -20.36 -2.90
C GLN A 93 11.75 -20.03 -1.65
N ILE A 94 10.60 -19.40 -1.85
CA ILE A 94 9.67 -19.08 -0.76
C ILE A 94 8.86 -20.33 -0.42
N LEU A 95 8.86 -20.71 0.86
CA LEU A 95 8.11 -21.86 1.36
C LEU A 95 6.61 -21.52 1.46
N PHE A 96 5.78 -22.38 0.92
CA PHE A 96 4.32 -22.28 1.02
C PHE A 96 3.67 -23.66 0.95
N ASN A 97 2.46 -23.77 1.48
CA ASN A 97 1.63 -24.96 1.37
C ASN A 97 0.22 -24.59 0.87
N ILE A 98 -0.22 -25.26 -0.18
CA ILE A 98 -1.58 -25.12 -0.74
C ILE A 98 -2.35 -26.46 -0.74
N ASN A 99 -1.75 -27.55 -0.24
CA ASN A 99 -2.36 -28.88 -0.32
C ASN A 99 -3.68 -28.98 0.45
N ASP A 100 -3.84 -28.17 1.49
CA ASP A 100 -5.02 -28.15 2.35
C ASP A 100 -6.09 -27.14 1.87
N LEU A 101 -5.85 -26.44 0.75
CA LEU A 101 -6.78 -25.44 0.23
C LEU A 101 -7.68 -26.06 -0.84
N PRO A 102 -9.00 -25.85 -0.77
CA PRO A 102 -9.90 -26.26 -1.84
C PRO A 102 -9.63 -25.41 -3.10
N LEU A 103 -9.62 -26.05 -4.26
CA LEU A 103 -9.35 -25.42 -5.57
C LEU A 103 -10.40 -25.82 -6.61
N ASN A 104 -11.65 -26.08 -6.17
CA ASN A 104 -12.72 -26.61 -7.00
C ASN A 104 -13.48 -25.51 -7.75
N THR A 105 -13.47 -24.28 -7.21
CA THR A 105 -14.18 -23.12 -7.78
C THR A 105 -13.19 -21.96 -8.01
N ALA A 106 -13.55 -21.04 -8.90
CA ALA A 106 -12.75 -19.82 -9.12
C ALA A 106 -12.60 -18.99 -7.82
N ALA A 107 -13.65 -18.94 -7.00
CA ALA A 107 -13.63 -18.24 -5.72
C ALA A 107 -12.58 -18.85 -4.75
N GLU A 108 -12.58 -20.19 -4.62
CA GLU A 108 -11.59 -20.90 -3.78
C GLU A 108 -10.15 -20.68 -4.27
N ILE A 109 -9.93 -20.74 -5.60
CA ILE A 109 -8.64 -20.46 -6.22
C ILE A 109 -8.20 -19.01 -5.95
N ASN A 110 -9.11 -18.05 -6.01
CA ASN A 110 -8.79 -16.66 -5.70
C ASN A 110 -8.46 -16.45 -4.21
N ILE A 111 -9.09 -17.19 -3.30
CA ILE A 111 -8.74 -17.20 -1.87
C ILE A 111 -7.33 -17.75 -1.69
N ALA A 112 -7.01 -18.89 -2.32
CA ALA A 112 -5.68 -19.47 -2.28
C ALA A 112 -4.62 -18.50 -2.83
N ARG A 113 -4.91 -17.87 -3.99
CA ARG A 113 -4.02 -16.86 -4.59
C ARG A 113 -3.76 -15.69 -3.66
N ARG A 114 -4.80 -15.10 -3.04
CA ARG A 114 -4.65 -13.99 -2.08
C ARG A 114 -3.81 -14.40 -0.87
N ARG A 115 -3.96 -15.63 -0.38
CA ARG A 115 -3.13 -16.14 0.72
C ARG A 115 -1.65 -16.21 0.32
N LEU A 116 -1.33 -16.71 -0.87
CA LEU A 116 0.04 -16.76 -1.38
C LEU A 116 0.60 -15.35 -1.65
N GLU A 117 -0.19 -14.45 -2.21
CA GLU A 117 0.20 -13.03 -2.40
C GLU A 117 0.57 -12.38 -1.06
N ASN A 118 -0.19 -12.68 0.00
CA ASN A 118 0.11 -12.18 1.33
C ASN A 118 1.43 -12.74 1.88
N ILE A 119 1.68 -14.04 1.73
CA ILE A 119 2.95 -14.68 2.13
C ILE A 119 4.12 -14.04 1.38
N LEU A 120 3.98 -13.82 0.07
CA LEU A 120 5.00 -13.17 -0.75
C LEU A 120 5.27 -11.75 -0.26
N SER A 121 4.24 -10.94 -0.09
CA SER A 121 4.36 -9.57 0.41
C SER A 121 4.99 -9.50 1.80
N GLN A 122 4.59 -10.37 2.71
CA GLN A 122 5.18 -10.44 4.06
C GLN A 122 6.67 -10.84 4.01
N THR A 123 7.03 -11.77 3.12
CA THR A 123 8.43 -12.18 2.94
C THR A 123 9.27 -11.02 2.41
N ASP A 124 8.74 -10.26 1.45
CA ASP A 124 9.42 -9.10 0.88
C ASP A 124 9.59 -7.99 1.92
N GLU A 125 8.57 -7.77 2.75
CA GLU A 125 8.61 -6.76 3.81
C GLU A 125 9.61 -7.13 4.92
N ILE A 126 9.73 -8.42 5.27
CA ILE A 126 10.77 -8.90 6.20
C ILE A 126 12.17 -8.66 5.62
N GLN A 127 12.37 -8.87 4.32
CA GLN A 127 13.65 -8.60 3.67
C GLN A 127 13.94 -7.10 3.64
N TYR A 128 12.97 -6.27 3.27
CA TYR A 128 13.07 -4.82 3.30
C TYR A 128 13.45 -4.29 4.69
N ALA A 129 12.82 -4.84 5.75
CA ALA A 129 13.10 -4.44 7.12
C ALA A 129 14.57 -4.65 7.53
N LYS A 130 15.18 -5.77 7.12
CA LYS A 130 16.59 -6.06 7.41
C LYS A 130 17.57 -5.05 6.82
N GLU A 131 17.18 -4.36 5.77
CA GLU A 131 18.02 -3.38 5.09
C GLU A 131 17.95 -2.00 5.76
N GLN A 132 16.92 -1.75 6.59
CA GLN A 132 16.69 -0.42 7.16
C GLN A 132 17.80 0.04 8.11
N CYS A 133 18.48 -0.87 8.80
CA CYS A 133 19.62 -0.53 9.67
C CYS A 133 20.77 0.14 8.90
N ASN A 134 20.85 -0.03 7.58
CA ASN A 134 21.85 0.60 6.72
C ASN A 134 21.32 1.85 5.97
N GLN A 135 20.06 2.23 6.20
CA GLN A 135 19.37 3.29 5.43
C GLN A 135 19.16 4.58 6.24
N TRP A 136 19.92 4.80 7.32
CA TRP A 136 19.72 5.94 8.21
C TRP A 136 19.83 7.30 7.52
N GLN A 137 20.73 7.44 6.55
CA GLN A 137 20.88 8.70 5.81
C GLN A 137 19.63 8.99 4.98
N GLU A 138 19.10 7.99 4.27
CA GLU A 138 17.87 8.14 3.50
C GLU A 138 16.66 8.43 4.39
N ILE A 139 16.55 7.74 5.54
CA ILE A 139 15.51 8.00 6.55
C ILE A 139 15.56 9.47 7.02
N ALA A 140 16.76 9.97 7.33
CA ALA A 140 16.97 11.36 7.74
C ALA A 140 16.61 12.35 6.62
N ASP A 141 16.96 12.04 5.38
CA ASP A 141 16.67 12.88 4.23
C ASP A 141 15.17 12.96 3.93
N TYR A 142 14.42 11.88 4.08
CA TYR A 142 12.95 11.88 4.02
C TYR A 142 12.35 12.73 5.16
N MET A 143 12.89 12.64 6.38
CA MET A 143 12.44 13.44 7.51
C MET A 143 12.65 14.94 7.25
N GLU A 144 13.79 15.33 6.65
CA GLU A 144 14.03 16.72 6.27
C GLU A 144 13.04 17.21 5.20
N LEU A 145 12.67 16.36 4.24
CA LEU A 145 11.64 16.72 3.25
C LEU A 145 10.27 16.90 3.91
N LEU A 146 9.92 16.07 4.89
CA LEU A 146 8.68 16.19 5.65
C LEU A 146 8.63 17.49 6.46
N ILE A 147 9.72 17.88 7.12
CA ILE A 147 9.83 19.16 7.86
C ILE A 147 9.62 20.36 6.92
N LYS A 148 10.03 20.25 5.67
CA LYS A 148 9.81 21.27 4.63
C LYS A 148 8.41 21.24 4.01
N GLY A 149 7.55 20.34 4.44
CA GLY A 149 6.20 20.17 3.89
C GLY A 149 6.15 19.43 2.55
N GLY A 150 7.11 18.54 2.31
CA GLY A 150 7.25 17.76 1.09
C GLY A 150 8.25 18.35 0.10
N GLY A 151 8.57 17.60 -0.93
CA GLY A 151 9.52 17.99 -1.98
C GLY A 151 10.34 16.83 -2.50
N LYS A 152 11.44 17.16 -3.17
CA LYS A 152 12.35 16.19 -3.78
C LYS A 152 13.78 16.44 -3.37
N ARG A 153 14.58 15.36 -3.28
CA ARG A 153 16.02 15.41 -3.19
C ARG A 153 16.59 14.46 -4.26
N THR A 154 17.51 14.96 -5.06
CA THR A 154 18.23 14.19 -6.09
C THR A 154 19.65 13.95 -5.59
N TYR A 155 20.10 12.71 -5.58
CA TYR A 155 21.49 12.34 -5.27
C TYR A 155 22.32 12.21 -6.56
N ASP A 156 21.72 11.56 -7.58
CA ASP A 156 22.23 11.41 -8.94
C ASP A 156 21.07 11.28 -9.92
N ASP A 157 21.34 11.07 -11.21
CA ASP A 157 20.32 11.06 -12.27
C ASP A 157 19.22 10.02 -12.06
N ASP A 158 19.52 8.91 -11.39
CA ASP A 158 18.59 7.79 -11.19
C ASP A 158 18.08 7.67 -9.75
N ASN A 159 18.74 8.34 -8.79
CA ASN A 159 18.42 8.22 -7.37
C ASN A 159 17.78 9.51 -6.84
N VAL A 160 16.45 9.50 -6.79
CA VAL A 160 15.61 10.63 -6.35
C VAL A 160 14.64 10.15 -5.28
N ILE A 161 14.69 10.79 -4.11
CA ILE A 161 13.63 10.65 -3.12
C ILE A 161 12.60 11.77 -3.26
N GLU A 162 11.33 11.45 -3.05
CA GLU A 162 10.23 12.40 -3.16
C GLU A 162 9.18 12.18 -2.06
N VAL A 163 8.79 13.27 -1.41
CA VAL A 163 7.60 13.33 -0.54
C VAL A 163 6.57 14.22 -1.23
N PRO A 164 5.49 13.66 -1.78
CA PRO A 164 4.40 14.46 -2.34
C PRO A 164 3.73 15.30 -1.26
N LYS A 165 3.45 16.57 -1.56
CA LYS A 165 2.88 17.52 -0.57
C LYS A 165 1.56 17.07 0.02
N ASP A 166 0.73 16.44 -0.81
CA ASP A 166 -0.61 15.98 -0.41
C ASP A 166 -0.59 14.60 0.28
N GLU A 167 0.58 13.95 0.37
CA GLU A 167 0.77 12.62 0.98
C GLU A 167 1.67 12.68 2.24
N THR A 168 2.04 13.87 2.71
CA THR A 168 2.96 14.04 3.86
C THR A 168 2.53 13.30 5.13
N PRO A 169 1.23 13.17 5.52
CA PRO A 169 0.85 12.38 6.69
C PRO A 169 1.21 10.89 6.54
N ALA A 170 0.89 10.28 5.41
CA ALA A 170 1.22 8.88 5.15
C ALA A 170 2.74 8.64 5.11
N TYR A 171 3.51 9.59 4.57
CA TYR A 171 4.97 9.52 4.57
C TYR A 171 5.56 9.72 5.97
N LEU A 172 4.93 10.48 6.86
CA LEU A 172 5.38 10.61 8.24
C LEU A 172 5.22 9.31 9.02
N GLU A 173 4.06 8.66 8.94
CA GLU A 173 3.85 7.33 9.53
C GLU A 173 4.87 6.32 8.97
N TRP A 174 5.06 6.30 7.66
CA TRP A 174 5.97 5.41 6.98
C TRP A 174 7.43 5.61 7.39
N ILE A 175 7.90 6.86 7.51
CA ILE A 175 9.30 7.10 7.88
C ILE A 175 9.57 6.76 9.34
N LEU A 176 8.60 6.96 10.23
CA LEU A 176 8.69 6.52 11.62
C LEU A 176 8.71 4.99 11.72
N TRP A 177 7.92 4.29 10.91
CA TRP A 177 8.00 2.84 10.79
C TRP A 177 9.38 2.38 10.32
N ARG A 178 9.95 2.98 9.27
CA ARG A 178 11.31 2.66 8.80
C ARG A 178 12.36 2.90 9.90
N ALA A 179 12.25 4.01 10.61
CA ALA A 179 13.14 4.31 11.73
C ALA A 179 13.03 3.26 12.84
N SER A 180 11.82 2.82 13.18
CA SER A 180 11.60 1.75 14.16
C SER A 180 12.21 0.43 13.72
N LEU A 181 12.07 0.06 12.43
CA LEU A 181 12.70 -1.13 11.87
C LEU A 181 14.24 -1.06 11.92
N ALA A 182 14.79 0.13 11.76
CA ALA A 182 16.23 0.34 11.78
C ALA A 182 16.87 0.24 13.18
N ILE A 183 16.07 0.38 14.26
CA ILE A 183 16.54 0.31 15.65
C ILE A 183 16.84 -1.13 16.09
N ASP A 184 16.28 -2.15 15.44
CA ASP A 184 16.39 -3.56 15.80
C ASP A 184 15.75 -3.92 17.17
N HIS A 185 15.67 -5.24 17.44
CA HIS A 185 15.13 -5.86 18.67
C HIS A 185 13.59 -5.86 18.82
N MET A 186 12.82 -5.49 17.80
CA MET A 186 11.38 -5.72 17.83
C MET A 186 11.04 -7.21 17.74
N VAL A 187 10.04 -7.64 18.51
CA VAL A 187 9.55 -9.02 18.55
C VAL A 187 8.56 -9.28 17.42
N ASN A 188 7.69 -8.31 17.16
CA ASN A 188 6.69 -8.42 16.11
C ASN A 188 7.28 -8.22 14.70
N LYS A 189 6.55 -8.73 13.70
CA LYS A 189 7.00 -8.67 12.31
C LYS A 189 6.72 -7.28 11.70
N PRO A 190 7.49 -6.85 10.69
CA PRO A 190 7.35 -5.51 10.09
C PRO A 190 5.91 -5.15 9.68
N TYR A 191 5.18 -6.11 9.11
CA TYR A 191 3.79 -5.94 8.67
C TYR A 191 2.77 -5.90 9.83
N GLU A 192 3.16 -6.30 11.05
CA GLU A 192 2.35 -6.22 12.26
C GLU A 192 2.51 -4.87 12.96
N VAL A 193 3.63 -4.18 12.70
CA VAL A 193 3.97 -2.87 13.29
C VAL A 193 3.10 -1.75 12.73
N ARG A 194 2.78 -1.77 11.45
CA ARG A 194 2.16 -0.66 10.73
C ARG A 194 0.65 -0.80 10.52
N GLY A 195 -0.08 0.31 10.61
CA GLY A 195 -1.50 0.40 10.25
C GLY A 195 -1.77 0.82 8.80
N PHE A 196 -0.81 1.39 8.09
CA PHE A 196 -0.91 1.89 6.72
C PHE A 196 -0.59 0.82 5.65
N LYS A 197 -0.87 1.14 4.37
CA LYS A 197 -0.59 0.23 3.24
C LYS A 197 0.64 0.68 2.46
N LEU A 198 1.39 -0.32 1.95
CA LEU A 198 2.56 -0.13 1.09
C LEU A 198 2.25 -0.55 -0.35
N ASP A 199 2.93 0.07 -1.30
CA ASP A 199 3.02 -0.40 -2.68
C ASP A 199 4.18 -1.41 -2.86
N SER A 200 4.43 -1.86 -4.09
CA SER A 200 5.49 -2.84 -4.37
C SER A 200 6.92 -2.29 -4.26
N ASP A 201 7.07 -0.98 -4.18
CA ASP A 201 8.36 -0.31 -3.93
C ASP A 201 8.50 0.08 -2.44
N PHE A 202 7.64 -0.44 -1.57
CA PHE A 202 7.56 -0.15 -0.13
C PHE A 202 7.30 1.32 0.21
N LEU A 203 6.70 2.08 -0.72
CA LEU A 203 6.24 3.44 -0.46
C LEU A 203 4.81 3.44 0.09
N PRO A 204 4.43 4.41 0.93
CA PRO A 204 3.10 4.46 1.51
C PRO A 204 2.05 4.78 0.46
N VAL A 205 0.94 4.05 0.48
CA VAL A 205 -0.23 4.27 -0.39
C VAL A 205 -1.30 5.10 0.30
N SER A 206 -1.42 4.93 1.61
CA SER A 206 -2.39 5.64 2.47
C SER A 206 -1.84 5.73 3.87
N ALA A 207 -2.34 6.68 4.66
CA ALA A 207 -2.20 6.70 6.10
C ALA A 207 -2.90 5.49 6.74
N ALA A 208 -2.61 5.21 8.02
CA ALA A 208 -3.29 4.19 8.81
C ALA A 208 -4.81 4.44 8.86
N GLY A 209 -5.57 3.34 8.91
CA GLY A 209 -7.02 3.43 9.08
C GLY A 209 -7.38 3.69 10.54
N GLY A 210 -8.47 4.45 10.79
CA GLY A 210 -8.92 4.72 12.14
C GLY A 210 -9.30 3.45 12.94
N GLY A 211 -9.16 3.51 14.26
CA GLY A 211 -9.55 2.45 15.20
C GLY A 211 -8.41 1.56 15.70
N LYS A 212 -7.19 1.81 15.27
CA LYS A 212 -5.94 1.24 15.82
C LYS A 212 -4.86 2.32 15.78
N GLY A 213 -3.86 2.22 16.65
CA GLY A 213 -2.69 3.10 16.57
C GLY A 213 -1.97 2.99 15.23
N ASP A 214 -1.28 4.05 14.85
CA ASP A 214 -0.58 4.12 13.55
C ASP A 214 0.59 3.15 13.49
N LEU A 215 1.35 3.00 14.60
CA LEU A 215 2.43 2.03 14.75
C LEU A 215 2.34 1.33 16.10
N TYR A 216 2.58 0.02 16.07
CA TYR A 216 2.59 -0.85 17.25
C TYR A 216 3.88 -1.66 17.29
N CYS A 217 4.85 -1.22 18.10
CA CYS A 217 6.17 -1.85 18.22
C CYS A 217 6.26 -2.65 19.52
N GLU A 218 6.40 -3.96 19.42
CA GLU A 218 6.62 -4.86 20.56
C GLU A 218 8.10 -5.12 20.78
N PHE A 219 8.53 -4.99 22.03
CA PHE A 219 9.84 -5.38 22.53
C PHE A 219 9.66 -6.42 23.66
N ASN A 220 10.73 -7.08 24.07
CA ASN A 220 10.63 -8.13 25.08
C ASN A 220 9.97 -7.68 26.39
N ASP A 221 10.23 -6.46 26.85
CA ASP A 221 9.83 -5.96 28.15
C ASP A 221 8.78 -4.84 28.10
N PHE A 222 8.51 -4.29 26.92
CA PHE A 222 7.56 -3.19 26.74
C PHE A 222 7.02 -3.11 25.31
N THR A 223 5.97 -2.34 25.17
CA THR A 223 5.35 -2.03 23.86
C THR A 223 5.26 -0.53 23.69
N ILE A 224 5.53 -0.06 22.47
CA ILE A 224 5.35 1.34 22.09
C ILE A 224 4.19 1.41 21.08
N LEU A 225 3.12 2.08 21.51
CA LEU A 225 2.05 2.52 20.62
C LEU A 225 2.34 3.95 20.19
N THR A 226 2.39 4.20 18.88
CA THR A 226 2.66 5.53 18.34
C THR A 226 1.43 6.00 17.56
N GLU A 227 0.99 7.20 17.89
CA GLU A 227 0.02 7.98 17.14
C GLU A 227 0.76 9.14 16.48
N VAL A 228 0.55 9.30 15.19
CA VAL A 228 1.31 10.24 14.34
C VAL A 228 0.40 11.34 13.84
N THR A 229 0.76 12.59 14.15
CA THR A 229 -0.01 13.74 13.65
C THR A 229 0.92 14.82 13.11
N MET A 230 0.49 15.50 12.07
CA MET A 230 1.11 16.72 11.54
C MET A 230 0.43 17.99 12.07
N SER A 231 -0.55 17.87 12.97
CA SER A 231 -1.22 19.01 13.57
C SER A 231 -0.25 19.75 14.50
N THR A 232 -0.15 21.08 14.35
CA THR A 232 0.68 21.94 15.19
C THR A 232 -0.15 22.87 16.07
N SER A 233 -1.47 22.68 16.12
CA SER A 233 -2.35 23.59 16.85
C SER A 233 -2.44 23.24 18.33
N SER A 234 -2.68 24.25 19.18
CA SER A 234 -2.96 24.07 20.62
C SER A 234 -4.21 23.23 20.93
N ARG A 235 -4.99 22.88 19.91
CA ARG A 235 -6.15 21.98 20.00
C ARG A 235 -5.76 20.51 19.83
N GLN A 236 -4.51 20.21 19.51
CA GLN A 236 -4.02 18.87 19.25
C GLN A 236 -4.31 17.92 20.43
N GLU A 237 -3.98 18.34 21.64
CA GLU A 237 -4.22 17.55 22.86
C GLU A 237 -5.72 17.25 23.07
N ALA A 238 -6.59 18.23 22.76
CA ALA A 238 -8.04 18.05 22.91
C ALA A 238 -8.64 17.15 21.82
N MET A 239 -8.04 17.10 20.63
CA MET A 239 -8.56 16.32 19.51
C MET A 239 -7.98 14.92 19.44
N GLU A 240 -6.75 14.69 19.92
CA GLU A 240 -6.01 13.45 19.77
C GLU A 240 -5.76 12.72 21.10
N GLY A 241 -5.82 13.41 22.23
CA GLY A 241 -5.63 12.79 23.53
C GLY A 241 -6.67 11.72 23.89
N GLU A 242 -7.91 11.86 23.43
CA GLU A 242 -8.97 10.88 23.65
C GLU A 242 -8.82 9.62 22.75
N PRO A 243 -8.54 9.74 21.44
CA PRO A 243 -8.17 8.58 20.60
C PRO A 243 -6.99 7.79 21.16
N VAL A 244 -5.90 8.46 21.56
CA VAL A 244 -4.71 7.80 22.15
C VAL A 244 -5.08 7.03 23.40
N ARG A 245 -5.85 7.64 24.33
CA ARG A 245 -6.29 6.94 25.56
C ARG A 245 -7.11 5.69 25.25
N ARG A 246 -8.00 5.72 24.27
CA ARG A 246 -8.79 4.54 23.88
C ARG A 246 -7.89 3.43 23.33
N HIS A 247 -6.94 3.74 22.49
CA HIS A 247 -6.03 2.76 21.88
C HIS A 247 -5.06 2.13 22.92
N VAL A 248 -4.82 2.78 24.05
CA VAL A 248 -4.01 2.22 25.15
C VAL A 248 -4.86 1.39 26.13
N SER A 249 -6.19 1.62 26.16
CA SER A 249 -7.11 0.93 27.10
C SER A 249 -7.63 -0.40 26.54
N ASP A 250 -7.59 -0.62 25.26
CA ASP A 250 -8.01 -1.84 24.55
C ASP A 250 -6.82 -2.80 24.37
#